data_52891ed82ced92dea6741d948683b921
#
_entry.id   52891ed82ced92dea6741d948683b921
#
_cell.length_a   1.000
_cell.length_b   1.000
_cell.length_c   1.000
_cell.angle_alpha   90.00
_cell.angle_beta   90.00
_cell.angle_gamma   90.00
#
_symmetry.space_group_name_H-M   'P 1'
#
loop_
_entity.id
_entity.type
_entity.pdbx_description
1 polymer ?
#
loop_
_entity_poly.entity_id
_entity_poly.type
_entity_poly.pdbx_seq_one_letter_code
_entity_poly.pdbx_strand_id
1 'polypeptide(L)'
;MIEKVQESHLYMWLKEKDSKFLSKLDETIEYANTILPQINNVFASYTVHGVRHSINVMEYMYALVVDINKLSELEVALLIYSALLHDIGMIANVDEIKEIKADHAILGERKYSKVLEKYGDEMTALQECVRPVHGKRARDYIETKMDERLFLIPESTNISFKSELAQICMSHNEDFEWIKKNLHNDEKKGHFDLNAQYISVLLRISDYLDIDEQRAPLYLSLIHI
;
A
#
# COMPACT_ATOMS: atom_id res chain seq x y z
N MET A 1 -11.38 -9.28 -11.45
CA MET A 1 -10.75 -8.58 -10.32
C MET A 1 -10.58 -7.10 -10.62
N ILE A 2 -10.09 -6.75 -11.81
CA ILE A 2 -10.01 -5.35 -12.32
C ILE A 2 -11.38 -4.68 -12.22
N GLU A 3 -12.42 -5.32 -12.74
CA GLU A 3 -13.82 -4.83 -12.68
C GLU A 3 -14.25 -4.40 -11.26
N LYS A 4 -13.86 -5.17 -10.23
CA LYS A 4 -14.23 -4.83 -8.84
C LYS A 4 -13.57 -3.57 -8.29
N VAL A 5 -12.34 -3.25 -8.71
CA VAL A 5 -11.70 -1.97 -8.36
C VAL A 5 -12.40 -0.82 -9.08
N GLN A 6 -12.76 -1.03 -10.35
CA GLN A 6 -13.50 -0.06 -11.16
C GLN A 6 -14.96 0.14 -10.71
N GLU A 7 -15.48 -0.77 -9.89
CA GLU A 7 -16.78 -0.66 -9.23
C GLU A 7 -16.71 0.03 -7.85
N SER A 8 -15.51 0.29 -7.31
CA SER A 8 -15.35 0.98 -6.02
C SER A 8 -15.89 2.41 -6.08
N HIS A 9 -16.40 2.88 -4.94
CA HIS A 9 -16.99 4.23 -4.86
C HIS A 9 -15.99 5.34 -5.23
N LEU A 10 -14.71 5.20 -4.84
CA LEU A 10 -13.66 6.17 -5.20
C LEU A 10 -13.42 6.20 -6.72
N TYR A 11 -13.31 5.02 -7.36
CA TYR A 11 -13.11 4.95 -8.80
C TYR A 11 -14.33 5.48 -9.56
N MET A 12 -15.54 5.13 -9.14
CA MET A 12 -16.78 5.61 -9.76
C MET A 12 -16.93 7.12 -9.64
N TRP A 13 -16.51 7.71 -8.51
CA TRP A 13 -16.49 9.17 -8.36
C TRP A 13 -15.57 9.84 -9.39
N LEU A 14 -14.36 9.34 -9.62
CA LEU A 14 -13.46 9.85 -10.65
C LEU A 14 -14.08 9.68 -12.06
N LYS A 15 -14.76 8.57 -12.29
CA LYS A 15 -15.44 8.31 -13.56
C LYS A 15 -16.60 9.27 -13.84
N GLU A 16 -17.37 9.63 -12.83
CA GLU A 16 -18.45 10.63 -12.93
C GLU A 16 -17.91 12.04 -13.22
N LYS A 17 -16.66 12.32 -12.79
CA LYS A 17 -15.96 13.58 -13.10
C LYS A 17 -15.24 13.57 -14.45
N ASP A 18 -15.31 12.48 -15.22
CA ASP A 18 -14.52 12.28 -16.45
C ASP A 18 -13.02 12.52 -16.22
N SER A 19 -12.52 12.03 -15.09
CA SER A 19 -11.17 12.29 -14.63
C SER A 19 -10.10 11.70 -15.55
N LYS A 20 -9.11 12.49 -15.90
CA LYS A 20 -7.99 12.07 -16.73
C LYS A 20 -6.98 11.18 -16.01
N PHE A 21 -7.13 10.96 -14.70
CA PHE A 21 -6.35 9.97 -13.96
C PHE A 21 -6.73 8.53 -14.29
N LEU A 22 -7.95 8.27 -14.79
CA LEU A 22 -8.49 6.92 -14.99
C LEU A 22 -7.58 6.02 -15.84
N SER A 23 -7.05 6.51 -16.96
CA SER A 23 -6.19 5.70 -17.83
C SER A 23 -4.95 5.16 -17.10
N LYS A 24 -4.30 5.99 -16.28
CA LYS A 24 -3.11 5.61 -15.51
C LYS A 24 -3.45 4.74 -14.30
N LEU A 25 -4.63 4.97 -13.71
CA LEU A 25 -5.16 4.09 -12.67
C LEU A 25 -5.42 2.69 -13.23
N ASP A 26 -6.01 2.56 -14.41
CA ASP A 26 -6.25 1.26 -15.04
C ASP A 26 -4.94 0.51 -15.30
N GLU A 27 -3.91 1.17 -15.82
CA GLU A 27 -2.59 0.57 -15.98
C GLU A 27 -2.01 0.11 -14.63
N THR A 28 -2.20 0.89 -13.57
CA THR A 28 -1.71 0.54 -12.23
C THR A 28 -2.52 -0.61 -11.61
N ILE A 29 -3.83 -0.67 -11.82
CA ILE A 29 -4.70 -1.76 -11.38
C ILE A 29 -4.26 -3.07 -12.05
N GLU A 30 -4.00 -3.05 -13.37
CA GLU A 30 -3.48 -4.20 -14.10
C GLU A 30 -2.13 -4.65 -13.54
N TYR A 31 -1.21 -3.70 -13.32
CA TYR A 31 0.08 -3.98 -12.71
C TYR A 31 -0.07 -4.60 -11.31
N ALA A 32 -0.86 -3.99 -10.42
CA ALA A 32 -1.10 -4.50 -9.09
C ALA A 32 -1.70 -5.92 -9.10
N ASN A 33 -2.63 -6.19 -10.03
CA ASN A 33 -3.23 -7.52 -10.21
C ASN A 33 -2.21 -8.60 -10.61
N THR A 34 -1.11 -8.24 -11.26
CA THR A 34 -0.05 -9.18 -11.63
C THR A 34 0.98 -9.37 -10.53
N ILE A 35 1.27 -8.32 -9.75
CA ILE A 35 2.38 -8.34 -8.80
C ILE A 35 1.96 -8.73 -7.37
N LEU A 36 0.81 -8.26 -6.88
CA LEU A 36 0.37 -8.51 -5.51
C LEU A 36 0.20 -10.00 -5.14
N PRO A 37 -0.19 -10.92 -6.05
CA PRO A 37 -0.22 -12.34 -5.73
C PRO A 37 1.14 -12.91 -5.28
N GLN A 38 2.26 -12.25 -5.59
CA GLN A 38 3.59 -12.65 -5.15
C GLN A 38 3.83 -12.46 -3.65
N ILE A 39 2.97 -11.69 -2.96
CA ILE A 39 2.97 -11.60 -1.49
C ILE A 39 2.86 -13.01 -0.87
N ASN A 40 2.13 -13.92 -1.52
CA ASN A 40 1.97 -15.29 -1.06
C ASN A 40 3.28 -16.10 -1.01
N ASN A 41 4.34 -15.67 -1.68
CA ASN A 41 5.66 -16.30 -1.59
C ASN A 41 6.25 -16.23 -0.17
N VAL A 42 5.89 -15.19 0.58
CA VAL A 42 6.34 -14.96 1.96
C VAL A 42 5.19 -15.22 2.95
N PHE A 43 3.98 -14.83 2.59
CA PHE A 43 2.81 -14.80 3.48
C PHE A 43 1.72 -15.81 3.06
N ALA A 44 2.09 -17.02 2.69
CA ALA A 44 1.17 -18.06 2.21
C ALA A 44 0.06 -18.45 3.22
N SER A 45 0.33 -18.32 4.52
CA SER A 45 -0.63 -18.60 5.60
C SER A 45 -1.42 -17.37 6.05
N TYR A 46 -1.04 -16.19 5.59
CA TYR A 46 -1.79 -14.97 5.82
C TYR A 46 -2.80 -14.80 4.69
N THR A 47 -4.05 -14.72 5.06
CA THR A 47 -5.12 -14.57 4.09
C THR A 47 -4.96 -13.30 3.27
N VAL A 48 -4.98 -13.52 2.01
CA VAL A 48 -5.29 -12.61 0.89
C VAL A 48 -4.93 -11.14 1.11
N HIS A 49 -3.63 -10.83 1.31
CA HIS A 49 -3.08 -9.53 0.98
C HIS A 49 -3.08 -9.39 -0.57
N GLY A 50 -4.24 -9.25 -1.14
CA GLY A 50 -4.43 -9.17 -2.57
C GLY A 50 -5.39 -8.05 -2.88
N VAL A 51 -5.79 -7.96 -4.13
CA VAL A 51 -6.71 -6.93 -4.62
C VAL A 51 -8.01 -6.82 -3.81
N ARG A 52 -8.47 -7.91 -3.16
CA ARG A 52 -9.65 -7.85 -2.27
C ARG A 52 -9.40 -6.96 -1.04
N HIS A 53 -8.24 -7.08 -0.39
CA HIS A 53 -7.84 -6.18 0.69
C HIS A 53 -7.80 -4.73 0.22
N SER A 54 -7.14 -4.47 -0.91
CA SER A 54 -7.09 -3.12 -1.48
C SER A 54 -8.48 -2.53 -1.74
N ILE A 55 -9.44 -3.34 -2.21
CA ILE A 55 -10.83 -2.91 -2.44
C ILE A 55 -11.50 -2.56 -1.09
N ASN A 56 -11.36 -3.41 -0.07
CA ASN A 56 -11.92 -3.14 1.25
C ASN A 56 -11.34 -1.83 1.82
N VAL A 57 -10.03 -1.64 1.71
CA VAL A 57 -9.36 -0.40 2.15
C VAL A 57 -9.91 0.81 1.40
N MET A 58 -10.14 0.73 0.08
CA MET A 58 -10.77 1.81 -0.71
C MET A 58 -12.17 2.14 -0.19
N GLU A 59 -12.99 1.13 0.08
CA GLU A 59 -14.36 1.31 0.58
C GLU A 59 -14.38 1.91 2.00
N TYR A 60 -13.48 1.48 2.87
CA TYR A 60 -13.33 2.10 4.19
C TYR A 60 -12.84 3.55 4.09
N MET A 61 -11.88 3.84 3.23
CA MET A 61 -11.44 5.23 3.01
C MET A 61 -12.59 6.09 2.51
N TYR A 62 -13.37 5.62 1.53
CA TYR A 62 -14.55 6.34 1.06
C TYR A 62 -15.57 6.61 2.18
N ALA A 63 -15.84 5.61 3.01
CA ALA A 63 -16.79 5.74 4.13
C ALA A 63 -16.30 6.69 5.22
N LEU A 64 -14.98 6.85 5.38
CA LEU A 64 -14.37 7.75 6.37
C LEU A 64 -14.23 9.20 5.87
N VAL A 65 -14.28 9.42 4.57
CA VAL A 65 -14.24 10.78 3.99
C VAL A 65 -15.53 11.50 4.31
N VAL A 66 -15.45 12.64 5.01
CA VAL A 66 -16.61 13.42 5.46
C VAL A 66 -17.38 14.00 4.27
N ASP A 67 -16.68 14.50 3.27
CA ASP A 67 -17.25 15.06 2.04
C ASP A 67 -16.25 14.88 0.89
N ILE A 68 -16.51 13.91 0.03
CA ILE A 68 -15.64 13.58 -1.09
C ILE A 68 -15.47 14.73 -2.10
N ASN A 69 -16.45 15.62 -2.20
CA ASN A 69 -16.41 16.75 -3.13
C ASN A 69 -15.47 17.88 -2.67
N LYS A 70 -14.93 17.80 -1.45
CA LYS A 70 -13.87 18.69 -0.98
C LYS A 70 -12.47 18.23 -1.34
N LEU A 71 -12.34 16.99 -1.82
CA LEU A 71 -11.07 16.47 -2.28
C LEU A 71 -10.84 16.84 -3.74
N SER A 72 -9.59 17.07 -4.09
CA SER A 72 -9.17 17.19 -5.49
C SER A 72 -9.20 15.82 -6.18
N GLU A 73 -9.28 15.78 -7.51
CA GLU A 73 -9.19 14.51 -8.26
C GLU A 73 -7.87 13.78 -8.00
N LEU A 74 -6.76 14.51 -7.77
CA LEU A 74 -5.48 13.93 -7.38
C LEU A 74 -5.57 13.23 -6.02
N GLU A 75 -6.19 13.84 -5.03
CA GLU A 75 -6.36 13.24 -3.70
C GLU A 75 -7.19 11.96 -3.76
N VAL A 76 -8.28 11.97 -4.52
CA VAL A 76 -9.10 10.75 -4.72
C VAL A 76 -8.31 9.67 -5.49
N ALA A 77 -7.55 10.06 -6.52
CA ALA A 77 -6.67 9.12 -7.20
C ALA A 77 -5.61 8.52 -6.25
N LEU A 78 -5.00 9.35 -5.38
CA LEU A 78 -4.03 8.90 -4.39
C LEU A 78 -4.63 7.95 -3.34
N LEU A 79 -5.89 8.09 -2.97
CA LEU A 79 -6.57 7.09 -2.13
C LEU A 79 -6.60 5.72 -2.82
N ILE A 80 -6.90 5.67 -4.12
CA ILE A 80 -6.91 4.42 -4.89
C ILE A 80 -5.49 3.86 -5.06
N TYR A 81 -4.54 4.69 -5.50
CA TYR A 81 -3.14 4.28 -5.66
C TYR A 81 -2.55 3.73 -4.36
N SER A 82 -2.76 4.43 -3.24
CA SER A 82 -2.22 4.02 -1.95
C SER A 82 -2.85 2.71 -1.45
N ALA A 83 -4.15 2.53 -1.62
CA ALA A 83 -4.82 1.27 -1.29
C ALA A 83 -4.29 0.09 -2.11
N LEU A 84 -3.93 0.31 -3.38
CA LEU A 84 -3.36 -0.73 -4.24
C LEU A 84 -1.91 -1.07 -3.90
N LEU A 85 -1.11 -0.09 -3.47
CA LEU A 85 0.35 -0.22 -3.45
C LEU A 85 0.98 -0.21 -2.05
N HIS A 86 0.23 0.07 -0.96
CA HIS A 86 0.83 0.17 0.37
C HIS A 86 1.54 -1.12 0.82
N ASP A 87 0.98 -2.27 0.46
CA ASP A 87 1.50 -3.60 0.82
C ASP A 87 2.48 -4.19 -0.21
N ILE A 88 2.80 -3.47 -1.30
CA ILE A 88 3.71 -3.99 -2.34
C ILE A 88 5.10 -4.36 -1.79
N GLY A 89 5.49 -3.74 -0.68
CA GLY A 89 6.73 -4.05 0.02
C GLY A 89 6.75 -5.39 0.77
N MET A 90 5.62 -6.07 0.88
CA MET A 90 5.54 -7.45 1.38
C MET A 90 6.06 -8.48 0.37
N ILE A 91 6.17 -8.10 -0.90
CA ILE A 91 6.67 -8.98 -1.95
C ILE A 91 8.17 -9.23 -1.75
N ALA A 92 8.57 -10.50 -1.83
CA ALA A 92 9.96 -10.90 -2.03
C ALA A 92 10.00 -11.99 -3.09
N ASN A 93 10.88 -11.83 -4.08
CA ASN A 93 11.10 -12.86 -5.09
C ASN A 93 12.03 -13.97 -4.55
N VAL A 94 12.13 -15.07 -5.31
CA VAL A 94 12.88 -16.27 -4.90
C VAL A 94 14.35 -15.95 -4.59
N ASP A 95 14.99 -15.08 -5.35
CA ASP A 95 16.40 -14.75 -5.16
C ASP A 95 16.59 -13.84 -3.94
N GLU A 96 15.70 -12.87 -3.74
CA GLU A 96 15.69 -12.04 -2.54
C GLU A 96 15.46 -12.88 -1.27
N ILE A 97 14.55 -13.86 -1.32
CA ILE A 97 14.31 -14.80 -0.20
C ILE A 97 15.60 -15.58 0.13
N LYS A 98 16.36 -16.03 -0.88
CA LYS A 98 17.64 -16.70 -0.64
C LYS A 98 18.65 -15.78 0.04
N GLU A 99 18.76 -14.53 -0.42
CA GLU A 99 19.66 -13.54 0.16
C GLU A 99 19.29 -13.20 1.62
N ILE A 100 17.99 -13.08 1.92
CA ILE A 100 17.49 -12.90 3.29
C ILE A 100 17.86 -14.10 4.16
N LYS A 101 17.58 -15.34 3.70
CA LYS A 101 17.85 -16.57 4.43
C LYS A 101 19.35 -16.81 4.68
N ALA A 102 20.19 -16.29 3.80
CA ALA A 102 21.65 -16.36 3.93
C ALA A 102 22.25 -15.22 4.79
N ASP A 103 21.44 -14.33 5.37
CA ASP A 103 21.87 -13.10 6.06
C ASP A 103 22.69 -12.14 5.18
N HIS A 104 22.62 -12.27 3.85
CA HIS A 104 23.25 -11.34 2.92
C HIS A 104 22.41 -10.07 2.74
N ALA A 105 21.08 -10.20 2.71
CA ALA A 105 20.14 -9.07 2.75
C ALA A 105 19.58 -8.91 4.17
N ILE A 106 20.01 -7.84 4.85
CA ILE A 106 19.52 -7.50 6.18
C ILE A 106 18.39 -6.50 6.05
N LEU A 107 17.19 -6.90 6.46
CA LEU A 107 16.00 -6.07 6.43
C LEU A 107 15.85 -5.31 7.75
N GLY A 108 16.07 -4.00 7.70
CA GLY A 108 16.18 -3.20 8.91
C GLY A 108 17.41 -3.63 9.72
N GLU A 109 17.21 -3.94 11.00
CA GLU A 109 18.26 -4.43 11.89
C GLU A 109 18.21 -5.95 12.13
N ARG A 110 17.35 -6.67 11.38
CA ARG A 110 17.03 -8.09 11.63
C ARG A 110 17.82 -9.01 10.72
N LYS A 111 18.59 -9.90 11.34
CA LYS A 111 19.22 -11.04 10.66
C LYS A 111 18.28 -12.23 10.70
N TYR A 112 18.06 -12.86 9.54
CA TYR A 112 17.18 -14.04 9.43
C TYR A 112 17.60 -15.16 10.40
N SER A 113 18.89 -15.46 10.50
CA SER A 113 19.42 -16.50 11.41
C SER A 113 19.01 -16.27 12.87
N LYS A 114 19.00 -15.01 13.33
CA LYS A 114 18.58 -14.67 14.69
C LYS A 114 17.09 -14.73 14.89
N VAL A 115 16.31 -14.36 13.87
CA VAL A 115 14.86 -14.46 13.89
C VAL A 115 14.45 -15.94 13.87
N LEU A 116 15.10 -16.77 13.05
CA LEU A 116 14.88 -18.22 13.01
C LEU A 116 15.21 -18.90 14.35
N GLU A 117 16.33 -18.52 14.99
CA GLU A 117 16.67 -19.01 16.33
C GLU A 117 15.57 -18.71 17.36
N LYS A 118 14.94 -17.52 17.25
CA LYS A 118 13.88 -17.09 18.15
C LYS A 118 12.55 -17.80 17.93
N TYR A 119 12.13 -18.00 16.68
CA TYR A 119 10.79 -18.50 16.36
C TYR A 119 10.77 -19.99 16.02
N GLY A 120 11.90 -20.60 15.64
CA GLY A 120 12.03 -22.03 15.33
C GLY A 120 11.35 -22.48 14.04
N ASP A 121 10.74 -21.55 13.26
CA ASP A 121 10.03 -21.83 12.02
C ASP A 121 10.51 -20.89 10.90
N GLU A 122 10.91 -21.46 9.76
CA GLU A 122 11.48 -20.73 8.64
C GLU A 122 10.53 -19.72 8.02
N MET A 123 9.24 -20.07 7.89
CA MET A 123 8.26 -19.20 7.28
C MET A 123 7.97 -18.00 8.20
N THR A 124 7.74 -18.26 9.48
CA THR A 124 7.57 -17.22 10.49
C THR A 124 8.79 -16.31 10.57
N ALA A 125 9.99 -16.88 10.52
CA ALA A 125 11.21 -16.09 10.53
C ALA A 125 11.32 -15.16 9.31
N LEU A 126 10.98 -15.64 8.13
CA LEU A 126 10.97 -14.82 6.91
C LEU A 126 9.93 -13.70 7.00
N GLN A 127 8.73 -14.01 7.46
CA GLN A 127 7.64 -13.04 7.66
C GLN A 127 8.05 -11.95 8.66
N GLU A 128 8.67 -12.33 9.78
CA GLU A 128 9.14 -11.40 10.79
C GLU A 128 10.36 -10.56 10.37
N CYS A 129 11.07 -10.97 9.31
CA CYS A 129 12.06 -10.12 8.66
C CYS A 129 11.40 -9.07 7.74
N VAL A 130 10.42 -9.47 6.93
CA VAL A 130 9.82 -8.63 5.88
C VAL A 130 8.77 -7.68 6.45
N ARG A 131 7.83 -8.18 7.27
CA ARG A 131 6.66 -7.43 7.75
C ARG A 131 6.98 -6.10 8.45
N PRO A 132 7.97 -6.00 9.36
CA PRO A 132 8.23 -4.75 10.07
C PRO A 132 8.76 -3.61 9.21
N VAL A 133 9.25 -3.91 8.02
CA VAL A 133 9.88 -2.95 7.11
C VAL A 133 9.13 -2.80 5.79
N HIS A 134 7.96 -3.43 5.64
CA HIS A 134 7.27 -3.47 4.36
C HIS A 134 6.85 -2.08 3.86
N GLY A 135 6.50 -1.14 4.74
CA GLY A 135 6.21 0.24 4.34
C GLY A 135 7.41 0.93 3.67
N LYS A 136 8.62 0.80 4.26
CA LYS A 136 9.86 1.30 3.65
C LYS A 136 10.15 0.62 2.31
N ARG A 137 9.94 -0.69 2.25
CA ARG A 137 10.09 -1.47 1.02
C ARG A 137 9.07 -1.07 -0.05
N ALA A 138 7.84 -0.73 0.35
CA ALA A 138 6.81 -0.22 -0.57
C ALA A 138 7.25 1.11 -1.18
N ARG A 139 7.72 2.07 -0.37
CA ARG A 139 8.32 3.32 -0.86
C ARG A 139 9.43 3.04 -1.86
N ASP A 140 10.42 2.25 -1.48
CA ASP A 140 11.59 1.96 -2.31
C ASP A 140 11.19 1.27 -3.63
N TYR A 141 10.20 0.37 -3.58
CA TYR A 141 9.66 -0.29 -4.75
C TYR A 141 8.98 0.70 -5.71
N ILE A 142 8.10 1.56 -5.18
CA ILE A 142 7.42 2.58 -5.98
C ILE A 142 8.46 3.50 -6.62
N GLU A 143 9.41 4.02 -5.85
CA GLU A 143 10.40 4.97 -6.33
C GLU A 143 11.36 4.38 -7.38
N THR A 144 11.77 3.11 -7.22
CA THR A 144 12.87 2.54 -8.02
C THR A 144 12.43 1.53 -9.09
N LYS A 145 11.27 0.90 -8.95
CA LYS A 145 10.82 -0.18 -9.83
C LYS A 145 9.62 0.17 -10.70
N MET A 146 8.78 1.12 -10.27
CA MET A 146 7.61 1.51 -11.05
C MET A 146 7.94 2.63 -12.04
N ASP A 147 7.28 2.61 -13.18
CA ASP A 147 7.46 3.61 -14.23
C ASP A 147 6.92 4.98 -13.76
N GLU A 148 7.74 6.01 -13.91
CA GLU A 148 7.39 7.41 -13.58
C GLU A 148 6.13 7.88 -14.32
N ARG A 149 5.92 7.39 -15.55
CA ARG A 149 4.78 7.78 -16.39
C ARG A 149 3.42 7.47 -15.78
N LEU A 150 3.34 6.47 -14.89
CA LEU A 150 2.11 6.11 -14.18
C LEU A 150 1.66 7.20 -13.19
N PHE A 151 2.58 8.05 -12.77
CA PHE A 151 2.40 9.00 -11.66
C PHE A 151 2.52 10.47 -12.09
N LEU A 152 2.47 10.75 -13.39
CA LEU A 152 2.45 12.12 -13.88
C LEU A 152 1.05 12.72 -13.73
N ILE A 153 0.99 13.98 -13.32
CA ILE A 153 -0.24 14.77 -13.37
C ILE A 153 -0.77 14.79 -14.82
N PRO A 154 -2.06 14.54 -15.04
CA PRO A 154 -2.64 14.62 -16.37
C PRO A 154 -2.30 15.95 -17.09
N GLU A 155 -2.05 15.85 -18.39
CA GLU A 155 -1.65 16.98 -19.23
C GLU A 155 -0.28 17.60 -18.87
N SER A 156 0.44 17.03 -17.91
CA SER A 156 1.81 17.41 -17.59
C SER A 156 2.80 16.33 -18.06
N THR A 157 3.98 16.75 -18.49
CA THR A 157 5.07 15.85 -18.89
C THR A 157 6.16 15.75 -17.83
N ASN A 158 6.13 16.60 -16.80
CA ASN A 158 7.23 16.76 -15.84
C ASN A 158 6.80 16.95 -14.38
N ILE A 159 5.49 16.96 -14.08
CA ILE A 159 5.01 17.06 -12.72
C ILE A 159 4.51 15.67 -12.28
N SER A 160 5.21 15.07 -11.35
CA SER A 160 4.92 13.74 -10.81
C SER A 160 4.49 13.82 -9.36
N PHE A 161 3.59 12.91 -8.96
CA PHE A 161 3.19 12.68 -7.56
C PHE A 161 3.75 11.35 -6.99
N LYS A 162 4.73 10.75 -7.68
CA LYS A 162 5.30 9.45 -7.34
C LYS A 162 5.92 9.43 -5.94
N SER A 163 6.68 10.48 -5.61
CA SER A 163 7.34 10.59 -4.31
C SER A 163 6.32 10.74 -3.17
N GLU A 164 5.28 11.55 -3.36
CA GLU A 164 4.21 11.71 -2.36
C GLU A 164 3.46 10.40 -2.15
N LEU A 165 3.11 9.69 -3.22
CA LEU A 165 2.49 8.36 -3.13
C LEU A 165 3.39 7.37 -2.38
N ALA A 166 4.69 7.34 -2.69
CA ALA A 166 5.66 6.47 -2.03
C ALA A 166 5.74 6.75 -0.52
N GLN A 167 5.76 8.02 -0.13
CA GLN A 167 5.74 8.45 1.27
C GLN A 167 4.40 8.12 1.96
N ILE A 168 3.27 8.30 1.28
CA ILE A 168 1.94 7.91 1.78
C ILE A 168 1.91 6.39 2.03
N CYS A 169 2.38 5.58 1.07
CA CYS A 169 2.45 4.13 1.25
C CYS A 169 3.37 3.73 2.41
N MET A 170 4.53 4.40 2.56
CA MET A 170 5.43 4.14 3.70
C MET A 170 4.75 4.47 5.04
N SER A 171 3.98 5.54 5.10
CA SER A 171 3.45 6.12 6.34
C SER A 171 2.51 5.20 7.12
N HIS A 172 1.88 4.19 6.47
CA HIS A 172 0.97 3.28 7.17
C HIS A 172 1.68 2.42 8.23
N ASN A 173 3.00 2.26 8.14
CA ASN A 173 3.84 1.60 9.15
C ASN A 173 4.49 2.56 10.16
N GLU A 174 4.42 3.86 9.93
CA GLU A 174 5.08 4.86 10.75
C GLU A 174 4.11 5.43 11.82
N ASP A 175 4.63 6.10 12.83
CA ASP A 175 3.80 6.75 13.84
C ASP A 175 3.24 8.11 13.36
N PHE A 176 2.34 8.68 14.15
CA PHE A 176 1.69 9.94 13.79
C PHE A 176 2.65 11.14 13.80
N GLU A 177 3.67 11.13 14.64
CA GLU A 177 4.68 12.20 14.66
C GLU A 177 5.54 12.15 13.40
N TRP A 178 5.82 10.95 12.88
CA TRP A 178 6.48 10.79 11.59
C TRP A 178 5.63 11.39 10.45
N ILE A 179 4.32 11.11 10.43
CA ILE A 179 3.39 11.66 9.41
C ILE A 179 3.43 13.17 9.45
N LYS A 180 3.26 13.79 10.61
CA LYS A 180 3.30 15.26 10.78
C LYS A 180 4.61 15.89 10.30
N LYS A 181 5.72 15.22 10.53
CA LYS A 181 7.05 15.74 10.21
C LYS A 181 7.39 15.62 8.73
N ASN A 182 6.94 14.54 8.07
CA ASN A 182 7.43 14.16 6.74
C ASN A 182 6.41 14.38 5.62
N LEU A 183 5.14 14.55 5.95
CA LEU A 183 4.09 14.80 4.97
C LEU A 183 3.47 16.19 5.18
N HIS A 184 3.02 16.79 4.09
CA HIS A 184 2.39 18.09 4.12
C HIS A 184 0.85 17.97 4.08
N ASN A 185 0.16 18.93 4.67
CA ASN A 185 -1.30 19.00 4.68
C ASN A 185 -1.85 20.12 3.78
N ASP A 186 -0.98 20.92 3.17
CA ASP A 186 -1.32 22.03 2.28
C ASP A 186 -0.24 22.13 1.21
N GLU A 187 -0.38 21.35 0.18
CA GLU A 187 0.56 21.27 -0.95
C GLU A 187 -0.18 21.40 -2.28
N LYS A 188 0.54 21.74 -3.34
CA LYS A 188 0.02 21.74 -4.70
C LYS A 188 0.88 20.91 -5.63
N LYS A 189 0.22 20.09 -6.44
CA LYS A 189 0.83 19.38 -7.56
C LYS A 189 0.15 19.81 -8.86
N GLY A 190 0.86 20.62 -9.63
CA GLY A 190 0.24 21.31 -10.76
C GLY A 190 -0.87 22.25 -10.27
N HIS A 191 -2.08 22.03 -10.72
CA HIS A 191 -3.26 22.80 -10.29
C HIS A 191 -4.11 22.10 -9.20
N PHE A 192 -3.73 20.88 -8.78
CA PHE A 192 -4.43 20.13 -7.76
C PHE A 192 -3.93 20.47 -6.36
N ASP A 193 -4.84 20.60 -5.43
CA ASP A 193 -4.53 20.62 -4.00
C ASP A 193 -4.19 19.19 -3.52
N LEU A 194 -3.32 19.08 -2.52
CA LEU A 194 -2.87 17.81 -1.96
C LEU A 194 -2.68 17.93 -0.44
N ASN A 195 -3.44 17.13 0.30
CA ASN A 195 -3.24 16.89 1.73
C ASN A 195 -2.75 15.45 1.95
N ALA A 196 -1.43 15.25 1.84
CA ALA A 196 -0.82 13.94 2.00
C ALA A 196 -0.97 13.38 3.42
N GLN A 197 -1.01 14.25 4.45
CA GLN A 197 -1.28 13.83 5.83
C GLN A 197 -2.67 13.21 5.97
N TYR A 198 -3.69 13.84 5.39
CA TYR A 198 -5.06 13.35 5.45
C TYR A 198 -5.20 11.97 4.77
N ILE A 199 -4.64 11.84 3.56
CA ILE A 199 -4.64 10.56 2.83
C ILE A 199 -3.94 9.46 3.62
N SER A 200 -2.80 9.76 4.23
CA SER A 200 -2.04 8.82 5.05
C SER A 200 -2.82 8.34 6.29
N VAL A 201 -3.52 9.25 6.95
CA VAL A 201 -4.37 8.90 8.10
C VAL A 201 -5.54 8.01 7.65
N LEU A 202 -6.20 8.34 6.55
CA LEU A 202 -7.27 7.52 5.98
C LEU A 202 -6.78 6.13 5.63
N LEU A 203 -5.64 6.02 4.91
CA LEU A 203 -5.04 4.74 4.55
C LEU A 203 -4.78 3.88 5.80
N ARG A 204 -4.12 4.45 6.81
CA ARG A 204 -3.77 3.74 8.03
C ARG A 204 -5.01 3.22 8.78
N ILE A 205 -6.02 4.08 8.97
CA ILE A 205 -7.25 3.67 9.67
C ILE A 205 -7.96 2.59 8.87
N SER A 206 -8.07 2.73 7.57
CA SER A 206 -8.77 1.79 6.69
C SER A 206 -8.07 0.43 6.61
N ASP A 207 -6.75 0.41 6.58
CA ASP A 207 -5.96 -0.82 6.65
C ASP A 207 -6.20 -1.56 7.98
N TYR A 208 -6.21 -0.83 9.12
CA TYR A 208 -6.55 -1.41 10.42
C TYR A 208 -8.00 -1.89 10.52
N LEU A 209 -8.95 -1.27 9.84
CA LEU A 209 -10.36 -1.67 9.84
C LEU A 209 -10.60 -2.96 9.05
N ASP A 210 -9.75 -3.29 8.09
CA ASP A 210 -9.86 -4.52 7.30
C ASP A 210 -9.30 -5.75 8.04
N ILE A 211 -9.63 -5.86 9.32
CA ILE A 211 -9.34 -7.04 10.15
C ILE A 211 -10.57 -7.95 10.09
N ASP A 212 -10.58 -8.90 9.15
CA ASP A 212 -11.60 -9.94 9.09
C ASP A 212 -11.06 -11.29 9.63
N GLU A 213 -11.96 -12.26 9.81
CA GLU A 213 -11.62 -13.61 10.29
C GLU A 213 -10.59 -14.31 9.37
N GLN A 214 -10.50 -13.87 8.12
CA GLN A 214 -9.56 -14.42 7.14
C GLN A 214 -8.17 -13.78 7.26
N ARG A 215 -8.01 -12.65 7.93
CA ARG A 215 -6.72 -11.98 8.20
C ARG A 215 -6.18 -12.27 9.60
N ALA A 216 -7.03 -12.67 10.53
CA ALA A 216 -6.59 -13.06 11.86
C ALA A 216 -6.10 -14.51 11.85
N PRO A 217 -4.87 -14.82 12.30
CA PRO A 217 -4.46 -16.21 12.50
C PRO A 217 -5.46 -16.92 13.42
N LEU A 218 -5.80 -18.17 13.10
CA LEU A 218 -6.77 -19.01 13.86
C LEU A 218 -6.50 -19.05 15.38
N TYR A 219 -5.28 -18.72 15.79
CA TYR A 219 -4.84 -18.66 17.20
C TYR A 219 -5.46 -17.50 17.99
N LEU A 220 -5.88 -16.39 17.35
CA LEU A 220 -6.54 -15.29 18.04
C LEU A 220 -8.01 -15.60 18.34
N SER A 221 -8.65 -16.48 17.58
CA SER A 221 -10.01 -16.95 17.86
C SER A 221 -10.10 -17.84 19.09
N LEU A 222 -8.98 -18.42 19.55
CA LEU A 222 -8.90 -19.29 20.74
C LEU A 222 -8.62 -18.51 22.03
N ILE A 223 -8.33 -17.21 21.96
CA ILE A 223 -8.07 -16.37 23.16
C ILE A 223 -9.35 -15.75 23.72
N HIS A 224 -10.48 -15.88 23.04
CA HIS A 224 -11.79 -15.37 23.45
C HIS A 224 -12.77 -16.44 23.97
N ILE A 225 -12.26 -17.56 24.51
CA ILE A 225 -13.06 -18.52 25.30
C ILE A 225 -12.64 -18.47 26.75
#